data_ce395938572cbf12de622e48c3fbdd13
#
_entry.id   ce395938572cbf12de622e48c3fbdd13
#
_cell.length_a   1.000
_cell.length_b   1.000
_cell.length_c   1.000
_cell.angle_alpha   90.00
_cell.angle_beta   90.00
_cell.angle_gamma   90.00
#
_symmetry.space_group_name_H-M   'P 1'
#
loop_
_entity.id
_entity.type
_entity.pdbx_description
1 polymer ?
#
loop_
_entity_poly.entity_id
_entity_poly.type
_entity_poly.pdbx_seq_one_letter_code
_entity_poly.pdbx_strand_id
1 'polypeptide(L)'
;FFDENGLVKDQVLRSFSGEIQLNLDDGVASYLTEATTAYPILKELLAFPRTASNYVKAALSWTPISLIPGINKYAKTIYAKSADDIAAALMEHGIDASREPFADAIFKQIQAEYVGRQAFSSMLTATLWGYAMGGNIRGNGHYNASKRNKERDEMGYVPKTIRIGNNWYSYKG
;
A
#
# COMPACT_ATOMS: atom_id res chain seq x y z
N PHE A 1 17.54 -15.21 17.63
CA PHE A 1 16.64 -14.81 16.54
C PHE A 1 15.17 -14.85 16.99
N PHE A 2 14.79 -15.85 17.78
CA PHE A 2 13.48 -15.95 18.39
C PHE A 2 13.57 -15.77 19.92
N ASP A 3 12.49 -15.26 20.52
CA ASP A 3 12.33 -15.20 21.96
C ASP A 3 11.85 -16.56 22.53
N GLU A 4 11.66 -16.63 23.86
CA GLU A 4 11.19 -17.85 24.56
C GLU A 4 9.79 -18.28 24.11
N ASN A 5 9.01 -17.39 23.51
CA ASN A 5 7.66 -17.64 22.98
C ASN A 5 7.67 -17.96 21.48
N GLY A 6 8.84 -18.07 20.85
CA GLY A 6 8.99 -18.36 19.43
C GLY A 6 8.74 -17.15 18.52
N LEU A 7 8.71 -15.92 19.07
CA LEU A 7 8.54 -14.70 18.30
C LEU A 7 9.91 -14.11 17.92
N VAL A 8 9.97 -13.45 16.77
CA VAL A 8 11.18 -12.77 16.31
C VAL A 8 11.56 -11.68 17.32
N LYS A 9 12.80 -11.70 17.82
CA LYS A 9 13.30 -10.70 18.79
C LYS A 9 13.41 -9.30 18.19
N ASP A 10 13.76 -9.22 16.91
CA ASP A 10 13.85 -7.94 16.20
C ASP A 10 12.45 -7.36 16.00
N GLN A 11 12.17 -6.26 16.67
CA GLN A 11 10.86 -5.60 16.64
C GLN A 11 10.55 -5.00 15.28
N VAL A 12 11.55 -4.54 14.53
CA VAL A 12 11.39 -4.03 13.17
C VAL A 12 10.96 -5.14 12.24
N LEU A 13 11.66 -6.29 12.28
CA LEU A 13 11.27 -7.46 11.48
C LEU A 13 9.89 -7.98 11.87
N ARG A 14 9.51 -7.92 13.15
CA ARG A 14 8.18 -8.30 13.62
C ARG A 14 7.10 -7.40 13.05
N SER A 15 7.31 -6.08 13.06
CA SER A 15 6.37 -5.11 12.50
C SER A 15 6.17 -5.33 11.00
N PHE A 16 7.27 -5.44 10.23
CA PHE A 16 7.18 -5.70 8.79
C PHE A 16 6.65 -7.08 8.44
N SER A 17 6.93 -8.09 9.24
CA SER A 17 6.35 -9.42 9.07
C SER A 17 4.83 -9.38 9.18
N GLY A 18 4.30 -8.64 10.17
CA GLY A 18 2.86 -8.41 10.29
C GLY A 18 2.26 -7.71 9.07
N GLU A 19 2.95 -6.72 8.51
CA GLU A 19 2.53 -6.03 7.27
C GLU A 19 2.53 -6.98 6.07
N ILE A 20 3.58 -7.78 5.89
CA ILE A 20 3.69 -8.75 4.79
C ILE A 20 2.59 -9.81 4.87
N GLN A 21 2.30 -10.30 6.06
CA GLN A 21 1.24 -11.30 6.28
C GLN A 21 -0.16 -10.71 6.26
N LEU A 22 -0.29 -9.37 6.17
CA LEU A 22 -1.58 -8.67 6.23
C LEU A 22 -2.40 -8.98 7.49
N ASN A 23 -1.72 -9.30 8.59
CA ASN A 23 -2.32 -9.72 9.85
C ASN A 23 -2.30 -8.64 10.93
N LEU A 24 -1.95 -7.40 10.57
CA LEU A 24 -1.94 -6.30 11.52
C LEU A 24 -3.36 -5.98 12.00
N ASP A 25 -3.54 -5.97 13.30
CA ASP A 25 -4.75 -5.45 13.92
C ASP A 25 -4.72 -3.93 13.90
N ASP A 26 -5.71 -3.34 13.27
CA ASP A 26 -5.91 -1.90 13.28
C ASP A 26 -7.40 -1.54 13.48
N GLY A 27 -7.65 -0.29 13.85
CA GLY A 27 -8.99 0.18 14.16
C GLY A 27 -10.00 -0.01 13.01
N VAL A 28 -9.59 0.08 11.76
CA VAL A 28 -10.48 -0.10 10.60
C VAL A 28 -10.85 -1.57 10.43
N ALA A 29 -9.86 -2.47 10.53
CA ALA A 29 -10.10 -3.91 10.44
C ALA A 29 -10.98 -4.40 11.61
N SER A 30 -10.76 -3.88 12.81
CA SER A 30 -11.58 -4.17 13.98
C SER A 30 -13.00 -3.68 13.79
N TYR A 31 -13.18 -2.44 13.31
CA TYR A 31 -14.50 -1.88 13.02
C TYR A 31 -15.26 -2.67 11.95
N LEU A 32 -14.59 -3.05 10.86
CA LEU A 32 -15.20 -3.89 9.82
C LEU A 32 -15.57 -5.28 10.36
N THR A 33 -14.76 -5.86 11.23
CA THR A 33 -15.05 -7.14 11.88
C THR A 33 -16.27 -7.03 12.79
N GLU A 34 -16.37 -5.96 13.56
CA GLU A 34 -17.52 -5.68 14.42
C GLU A 34 -18.80 -5.45 13.60
N ALA A 35 -18.71 -4.67 12.52
CA ALA A 35 -19.84 -4.45 11.60
C ALA A 35 -20.30 -5.74 10.92
N THR A 36 -19.39 -6.62 10.51
CA THR A 36 -19.76 -7.93 9.94
C THR A 36 -20.35 -8.88 10.97
N THR A 37 -20.02 -8.72 12.24
CA THR A 37 -20.63 -9.48 13.33
C THR A 37 -22.04 -8.98 13.63
N ALA A 38 -22.24 -7.66 13.59
CA ALA A 38 -23.56 -7.04 13.81
C ALA A 38 -24.52 -7.28 12.63
N TYR A 39 -24.01 -7.35 11.41
CA TYR A 39 -24.79 -7.52 10.19
C TYR A 39 -24.29 -8.73 9.37
N PRO A 40 -24.88 -9.94 9.58
CA PRO A 40 -24.41 -11.18 8.93
C PRO A 40 -24.32 -11.13 7.40
N ILE A 41 -25.19 -10.34 6.75
CA ILE A 41 -25.16 -10.17 5.29
C ILE A 41 -23.85 -9.51 4.80
N LEU A 42 -23.24 -8.66 5.62
CA LEU A 42 -21.92 -8.07 5.32
C LEU A 42 -20.81 -9.11 5.37
N LYS A 43 -21.02 -10.21 6.11
CA LYS A 43 -20.05 -11.29 6.21
C LYS A 43 -19.86 -12.04 4.89
N GLU A 44 -20.92 -12.14 4.11
CA GLU A 44 -20.84 -12.74 2.76
C GLU A 44 -20.18 -11.80 1.76
N LEU A 45 -20.39 -10.48 1.90
CA LEU A 45 -19.78 -9.46 1.05
C LEU A 45 -18.31 -9.18 1.41
N LEU A 46 -17.97 -9.33 2.68
CA LEU A 46 -16.64 -9.08 3.24
C LEU A 46 -16.09 -10.34 3.90
N ALA A 47 -15.90 -11.41 3.12
CA ALA A 47 -15.45 -12.71 3.63
C ALA A 47 -14.18 -12.62 4.50
N PHE A 48 -13.30 -11.65 4.20
CA PHE A 48 -12.04 -11.42 4.92
C PHE A 48 -11.79 -9.91 5.16
N PRO A 49 -12.55 -9.25 6.05
CA PRO A 49 -12.48 -7.80 6.22
C PRO A 49 -11.09 -7.31 6.67
N ARG A 50 -10.40 -8.06 7.54
CA ARG A 50 -9.02 -7.75 7.96
C ARG A 50 -8.05 -7.83 6.79
N THR A 51 -8.09 -8.92 6.04
CA THR A 51 -7.20 -9.12 4.89
C THR A 51 -7.43 -8.04 3.83
N ALA A 52 -8.68 -7.73 3.49
CA ALA A 52 -9.02 -6.70 2.54
C ALA A 52 -8.54 -5.31 2.99
N SER A 53 -8.80 -4.95 4.26
CA SER A 53 -8.34 -3.68 4.84
C SER A 53 -6.83 -3.56 4.84
N ASN A 54 -6.12 -4.59 5.30
CA ASN A 54 -4.68 -4.60 5.36
C ASN A 54 -4.04 -4.59 3.97
N TYR A 55 -4.65 -5.28 2.99
CA TYR A 55 -4.21 -5.22 1.60
C TYR A 55 -4.32 -3.81 1.02
N VAL A 56 -5.46 -3.13 1.23
CA VAL A 56 -5.64 -1.74 0.79
C VAL A 56 -4.61 -0.82 1.45
N LYS A 57 -4.36 -0.97 2.75
CA LYS A 57 -3.35 -0.18 3.47
C LYS A 57 -1.94 -0.46 2.98
N ALA A 58 -1.59 -1.73 2.79
CA ALA A 58 -0.30 -2.11 2.22
C ALA A 58 -0.15 -1.50 0.81
N ALA A 59 -1.16 -1.62 -0.04
CA ALA A 59 -1.15 -1.01 -1.37
C ALA A 59 -1.01 0.52 -1.31
N LEU A 60 -1.74 1.19 -0.43
CA LEU A 60 -1.64 2.64 -0.23
C LEU A 60 -0.24 3.06 0.26
N SER A 61 0.43 2.24 1.08
CA SER A 61 1.79 2.55 1.54
C SER A 61 2.82 2.63 0.41
N TRP A 62 2.51 2.03 -0.74
CA TRP A 62 3.30 2.07 -1.97
C TRP A 62 2.82 3.13 -2.96
N THR A 63 1.99 4.07 -2.53
CA THR A 63 1.53 5.17 -3.38
C THR A 63 1.89 6.51 -2.78
N PRO A 64 2.11 7.56 -3.59
CA PRO A 64 2.36 8.91 -3.10
C PRO A 64 1.25 9.47 -2.20
N ILE A 65 0.05 8.89 -2.24
CA ILE A 65 -1.09 9.26 -1.39
C ILE A 65 -0.76 9.08 0.10
N SER A 66 0.09 8.12 0.43
CA SER A 66 0.53 7.89 1.82
C SER A 66 1.37 9.02 2.40
N LEU A 67 1.87 9.95 1.57
CA LEU A 67 2.57 11.16 2.01
C LEU A 67 1.62 12.25 2.52
N ILE A 68 0.31 12.13 2.29
CA ILE A 68 -0.65 13.14 2.72
C ILE A 68 -0.86 13.01 4.23
N PRO A 69 -0.54 14.06 5.02
CA PRO A 69 -0.75 14.05 6.46
C PRO A 69 -2.22 13.77 6.83
N GLY A 70 -2.43 12.94 7.83
CA GLY A 70 -3.77 12.60 8.34
C GLY A 70 -4.47 11.45 7.64
N ILE A 71 -3.97 10.94 6.51
CA ILE A 71 -4.57 9.78 5.83
C ILE A 71 -4.18 8.46 6.51
N ASN A 72 -2.93 8.32 6.93
CA ASN A 72 -2.46 7.07 7.54
C ASN A 72 -1.22 7.26 8.44
N LYS A 73 -0.82 6.18 9.15
CA LYS A 73 0.35 6.14 10.02
C LYS A 73 1.68 6.41 9.30
N TYR A 74 1.78 6.13 8.01
CA TYR A 74 3.03 6.29 7.25
C TYR A 74 3.45 7.75 7.15
N ALA A 75 2.50 8.66 6.88
CA ALA A 75 2.78 10.09 6.88
C ALA A 75 3.31 10.58 8.24
N LYS A 76 2.68 10.14 9.34
CA LYS A 76 3.15 10.48 10.70
C LYS A 76 4.59 10.02 10.92
N THR A 77 4.90 8.78 10.56
CA THR A 77 6.26 8.24 10.71
C THR A 77 7.28 8.99 9.85
N ILE A 78 6.93 9.31 8.60
CA ILE A 78 7.84 10.02 7.68
C ILE A 78 8.13 11.45 8.17
N TYR A 79 7.12 12.13 8.69
CA TYR A 79 7.23 13.55 9.08
C TYR A 79 7.53 13.77 10.56
N ALA A 80 7.60 12.72 11.39
CA ALA A 80 7.93 12.84 12.81
C ALA A 80 9.33 13.45 13.01
N LYS A 81 9.40 14.50 13.84
CA LYS A 81 10.64 15.23 14.12
C LYS A 81 10.87 15.45 15.61
N SER A 82 9.81 15.64 16.38
CA SER A 82 9.90 15.81 17.84
C SER A 82 9.96 14.45 18.53
N ALA A 83 10.46 14.43 19.77
CA ALA A 83 10.49 13.21 20.58
C ALA A 83 9.07 12.64 20.77
N ASP A 84 8.07 13.50 20.94
CA ASP A 84 6.67 13.10 21.11
C ASP A 84 6.09 12.49 19.83
N ASP A 85 6.41 13.07 18.66
CA ASP A 85 5.98 12.52 17.36
C ASP A 85 6.62 11.14 17.12
N ILE A 86 7.90 10.99 17.47
CA ILE A 86 8.63 9.73 17.34
C ILE A 86 8.01 8.66 18.25
N ALA A 87 7.75 9.01 19.51
CA ALA A 87 7.11 8.11 20.45
C ALA A 87 5.70 7.69 19.98
N ALA A 88 4.92 8.66 19.49
CA ALA A 88 3.59 8.38 18.93
C ALA A 88 3.65 7.49 17.67
N ALA A 89 4.62 7.74 16.78
CA ALA A 89 4.81 6.91 15.59
C ALA A 89 5.23 5.49 15.97
N LEU A 90 6.15 5.30 16.92
CA LEU A 90 6.56 3.98 17.41
C LEU A 90 5.40 3.23 18.05
N MET A 91 4.56 3.93 18.81
CA MET A 91 3.37 3.34 19.44
C MET A 91 2.39 2.79 18.39
N GLU A 92 2.23 3.47 17.25
CA GLU A 92 1.42 2.97 16.12
C GLU A 92 2.00 1.70 15.47
N HIS A 93 3.29 1.43 15.69
CA HIS A 93 3.95 0.18 15.32
C HIS A 93 3.98 -0.86 16.45
N GLY A 94 3.29 -0.59 17.58
CA GLY A 94 3.26 -1.48 18.73
C GLY A 94 4.56 -1.46 19.55
N ILE A 95 5.38 -0.41 19.40
CA ILE A 95 6.67 -0.26 20.08
C ILE A 95 6.55 0.85 21.12
N ASP A 96 6.71 0.48 22.39
CA ASP A 96 6.72 1.44 23.50
C ASP A 96 8.12 2.06 23.63
N ALA A 97 8.27 3.31 23.18
CA ALA A 97 9.54 4.03 23.21
C ALA A 97 10.13 4.17 24.62
N SER A 98 9.30 4.17 25.67
CA SER A 98 9.77 4.29 27.06
C SER A 98 10.44 3.02 27.57
N ARG A 99 10.17 1.88 26.97
CA ARG A 99 10.68 0.56 27.35
C ARG A 99 11.77 0.05 26.41
N GLU A 100 11.93 0.70 25.27
CA GLU A 100 12.86 0.25 24.23
C GLU A 100 14.13 1.09 24.26
N PRO A 101 15.27 0.53 24.69
CA PRO A 101 16.52 1.27 24.83
C PRO A 101 17.10 1.77 23.49
N PHE A 102 16.65 1.20 22.38
CA PHE A 102 17.08 1.57 21.02
C PHE A 102 15.97 2.23 20.19
N ALA A 103 14.97 2.84 20.85
CA ALA A 103 13.79 3.43 20.22
C ALA A 103 14.14 4.35 19.03
N ASP A 104 15.13 5.22 19.17
CA ASP A 104 15.57 6.13 18.11
C ASP A 104 16.16 5.38 16.89
N ALA A 105 16.94 4.34 17.13
CA ALA A 105 17.53 3.55 16.05
C ALA A 105 16.45 2.78 15.31
N ILE A 106 15.52 2.18 16.04
CA ILE A 106 14.36 1.46 15.48
C ILE A 106 13.49 2.42 14.67
N PHE A 107 13.19 3.60 15.23
CA PHE A 107 12.42 4.63 14.53
C PHE A 107 13.06 5.02 13.20
N LYS A 108 14.37 5.33 13.21
CA LYS A 108 15.11 5.69 11.98
C LYS A 108 15.09 4.58 10.94
N GLN A 109 15.15 3.32 11.35
CA GLN A 109 15.06 2.19 10.45
C GLN A 109 13.67 2.08 9.82
N ILE A 110 12.59 2.21 10.61
CA ILE A 110 11.21 2.20 10.11
C ILE A 110 10.98 3.40 9.19
N GLN A 111 11.44 4.59 9.58
CA GLN A 111 11.33 5.81 8.76
C GLN A 111 12.06 5.66 7.43
N ALA A 112 13.29 5.13 7.44
CA ALA A 112 14.06 4.90 6.21
C ALA A 112 13.37 3.92 5.27
N GLU A 113 12.76 2.86 5.80
CA GLU A 113 11.97 1.91 5.00
C GLU A 113 10.79 2.61 4.31
N TYR A 114 10.02 3.41 5.04
CA TYR A 114 8.87 4.12 4.45
C TYR A 114 9.29 5.20 3.45
N VAL A 115 10.35 5.93 3.74
CA VAL A 115 10.92 6.90 2.78
C VAL A 115 11.40 6.17 1.52
N GLY A 116 12.07 5.03 1.67
CA GLY A 116 12.51 4.19 0.54
C GLY A 116 11.34 3.70 -0.32
N ARG A 117 10.28 3.19 0.31
CA ARG A 117 9.05 2.77 -0.38
C ARG A 117 8.44 3.93 -1.17
N GLN A 118 8.34 5.12 -0.56
CA GLN A 118 7.77 6.30 -1.20
C GLN A 118 8.63 6.81 -2.36
N ALA A 119 9.94 6.84 -2.19
CA ALA A 119 10.85 7.23 -3.26
C ALA A 119 10.72 6.28 -4.46
N PHE A 120 10.77 4.98 -4.23
CA PHE A 120 10.61 3.97 -5.27
C PHE A 120 9.25 4.05 -5.96
N SER A 121 8.16 4.11 -5.20
CA SER A 121 6.81 4.15 -5.76
C SER A 121 6.54 5.45 -6.52
N SER A 122 7.06 6.59 -6.04
CA SER A 122 6.94 7.87 -6.73
C SER A 122 7.70 7.85 -8.06
N MET A 123 8.90 7.31 -8.07
CA MET A 123 9.70 7.13 -9.29
C MET A 123 8.99 6.21 -10.29
N LEU A 124 8.47 5.07 -9.83
CA LEU A 124 7.72 4.14 -10.66
C LEU A 124 6.45 4.78 -11.22
N THR A 125 5.69 5.47 -10.38
CA THR A 125 4.46 6.17 -10.78
C THR A 125 4.76 7.24 -11.82
N ALA A 126 5.79 8.07 -11.60
CA ALA A 126 6.20 9.11 -12.55
C ALA A 126 6.64 8.52 -13.89
N THR A 127 7.39 7.40 -13.84
CA THR A 127 7.83 6.69 -15.06
C THR A 127 6.64 6.14 -15.84
N LEU A 128 5.73 5.44 -15.17
CA LEU A 128 4.53 4.89 -15.80
C LEU A 128 3.61 5.98 -16.32
N TRP A 129 3.46 7.08 -15.58
CA TRP A 129 2.70 8.24 -16.02
C TRP A 129 3.30 8.87 -17.27
N GLY A 130 4.62 9.15 -17.27
CA GLY A 130 5.31 9.68 -18.44
C GLY A 130 5.18 8.75 -19.64
N TYR A 131 5.26 7.44 -19.40
CA TYR A 131 5.10 6.43 -20.43
C TYR A 131 3.68 6.41 -21.00
N ALA A 132 2.67 6.54 -20.14
CA ALA A 132 1.27 6.65 -20.54
C ALA A 132 0.98 7.94 -21.32
N MET A 133 1.51 9.07 -20.85
CA MET A 133 1.39 10.37 -21.53
C MET A 133 2.06 10.35 -22.92
N GLY A 134 3.10 9.57 -23.10
CA GLY A 134 3.72 9.29 -24.39
C GLY A 134 2.92 8.35 -25.30
N GLY A 135 1.70 7.94 -24.89
CA GLY A 135 0.82 7.05 -25.68
C GLY A 135 1.25 5.59 -25.73
N ASN A 136 2.20 5.20 -24.86
CA ASN A 136 2.74 3.83 -24.85
C ASN A 136 1.94 2.86 -23.94
N ILE A 137 0.91 3.35 -23.24
CA ILE A 137 -0.04 2.52 -22.49
C ILE A 137 -1.43 2.80 -23.02
N ARG A 138 -2.14 1.76 -23.41
CA ARG A 138 -3.50 1.83 -23.93
C ARG A 138 -4.48 1.22 -22.92
N GLY A 139 -5.49 1.99 -22.53
CA GLY A 139 -6.58 1.55 -21.66
C GLY A 139 -7.65 0.77 -22.41
N ASN A 140 -8.89 0.81 -21.93
CA ASN A 140 -10.03 0.12 -22.53
C ASN A 140 -10.52 0.74 -23.86
N GLY A 141 -9.98 1.90 -24.27
CA GLY A 141 -10.53 2.68 -25.39
C GLY A 141 -11.72 3.54 -24.96
N HIS A 142 -12.46 4.04 -25.92
CA HIS A 142 -13.59 4.93 -25.69
C HIS A 142 -14.69 4.24 -24.85
N TYR A 143 -15.33 4.98 -23.92
CA TYR A 143 -16.41 4.45 -23.08
C TYR A 143 -17.63 3.97 -23.90
N ASN A 144 -17.93 4.62 -25.01
CA ASN A 144 -19.00 4.24 -25.92
C ASN A 144 -18.53 3.06 -26.79
N ALA A 145 -19.30 1.96 -26.77
CA ALA A 145 -18.96 0.71 -27.46
C ALA A 145 -18.81 0.88 -28.99
N SER A 146 -19.67 1.69 -29.63
CA SER A 146 -19.62 1.92 -31.06
C SER A 146 -18.33 2.64 -31.49
N LYS A 147 -17.95 3.72 -30.74
CA LYS A 147 -16.69 4.43 -30.99
C LYS A 147 -15.47 3.57 -30.69
N ARG A 148 -15.52 2.76 -29.63
CA ARG A 148 -14.44 1.82 -29.28
C ARG A 148 -14.23 0.76 -30.38
N ASN A 149 -15.31 0.25 -30.95
CA ASN A 149 -15.21 -0.70 -32.06
C ASN A 149 -14.61 -0.04 -33.31
N LYS A 150 -15.01 1.19 -33.60
CA LYS A 150 -14.43 2.00 -34.68
C LYS A 150 -12.93 2.25 -34.50
N GLU A 151 -12.50 2.64 -33.30
CA GLU A 151 -11.09 2.80 -32.96
C GLU A 151 -10.30 1.50 -33.20
N ARG A 152 -10.87 0.36 -32.80
CA ARG A 152 -10.25 -0.95 -33.00
C ARG A 152 -10.15 -1.32 -34.49
N ASP A 153 -11.23 -1.16 -35.22
CA ASP A 153 -11.35 -1.69 -36.57
C ASP A 153 -10.67 -0.76 -37.60
N GLU A 154 -10.72 0.57 -37.41
CA GLU A 154 -10.13 1.56 -38.32
C GLU A 154 -8.71 1.98 -37.95
N MET A 155 -8.38 2.07 -36.64
CA MET A 155 -7.09 2.58 -36.16
C MET A 155 -6.17 1.46 -35.64
N GLY A 156 -6.60 0.20 -35.66
CA GLY A 156 -5.85 -0.91 -35.10
C GLY A 156 -5.59 -0.77 -33.58
N TYR A 157 -6.52 -0.10 -32.87
CA TYR A 157 -6.40 0.08 -31.44
C TYR A 157 -6.63 -1.23 -30.71
N VAL A 158 -5.59 -1.80 -30.10
CA VAL A 158 -5.71 -2.96 -29.22
C VAL A 158 -5.80 -2.45 -27.79
N PRO A 159 -6.93 -2.68 -27.08
CA PRO A 159 -7.09 -2.22 -25.70
C PRO A 159 -6.21 -3.00 -24.74
N LYS A 160 -5.95 -2.41 -23.57
CA LYS A 160 -5.17 -3.03 -22.47
C LYS A 160 -3.81 -3.54 -22.94
N THR A 161 -3.08 -2.69 -23.65
CA THR A 161 -1.73 -3.01 -24.12
C THR A 161 -0.73 -1.97 -23.68
N ILE A 162 0.51 -2.43 -23.50
CA ILE A 162 1.69 -1.61 -23.24
C ILE A 162 2.68 -1.83 -24.39
N ARG A 163 3.28 -0.76 -24.87
CA ARG A 163 4.33 -0.80 -25.86
C ARG A 163 5.68 -1.00 -25.18
N ILE A 164 6.44 -1.99 -25.63
CA ILE A 164 7.82 -2.21 -25.19
C ILE A 164 8.66 -2.30 -26.44
N GLY A 165 9.53 -1.30 -26.65
CA GLY A 165 10.23 -1.12 -27.92
C GLY A 165 9.24 -0.88 -29.05
N ASN A 166 9.26 -1.74 -30.06
CA ASN A 166 8.35 -1.65 -31.23
C ASN A 166 7.11 -2.53 -31.12
N ASN A 167 6.98 -3.34 -30.04
CA ASN A 167 5.91 -4.32 -29.89
C ASN A 167 4.88 -3.89 -28.83
N TRP A 168 3.63 -4.28 -29.06
CA TRP A 168 2.55 -4.11 -28.13
C TRP A 168 2.24 -5.42 -27.38
N TYR A 169 2.23 -5.38 -26.09
CA TYR A 169 1.95 -6.54 -25.23
C TYR A 169 0.65 -6.31 -24.45
N SER A 170 -0.21 -7.33 -24.42
CA SER A 170 -1.42 -7.26 -23.61
C SER A 170 -1.08 -7.47 -22.13
N TYR A 171 -1.60 -6.58 -21.27
CA TYR A 171 -1.56 -6.74 -19.82
C TYR A 171 -2.90 -7.19 -19.23
N LYS A 172 -3.79 -7.66 -20.08
CA LYS A 172 -5.05 -8.28 -19.68
C LYS A 172 -4.73 -9.67 -19.12
N GLY A 173 -4.94 -9.84 -17.80
CA GLY A 173 -5.04 -11.14 -17.18
C GLY A 173 -6.39 -11.80 -17.51
#